data_d874f15f917e1167a8a5a81213ea9512
#
_entry.id   d874f15f917e1167a8a5a81213ea9512
#
_cell.length_a   1.000
_cell.length_b   1.000
_cell.length_c   1.000
_cell.angle_alpha   90.00
_cell.angle_beta   90.00
_cell.angle_gamma   90.00
#
_symmetry.space_group_name_H-M   'P 1'
#
loop_
_entity.id
_entity.type
_entity.pdbx_description
1 polymer ?
#
loop_
_entity_poly.entity_id
_entity_poly.type
_entity_poly.pdbx_seq_one_letter_code
_entity_poly.pdbx_strand_id
1 'polypeptide(L)'
;MDIYDCFMYFDEDLLLDLRLNHLDQYVKKFIITEATYTHNGAKKDLKFDISKFSKFRDKINYIVVDKQPENILKLEDGESKHKRGEKLILNGMARDYFQRESLHKGLSKASSDDLILISDL
;
A
#
# COMPACT_ATOMS: atom_id res chain seq x y z
N MET A 1 -17.53 -6.84 16.81
CA MET A 1 -16.47 -7.08 15.81
C MET A 1 -16.60 -6.08 14.66
N ASP A 2 -15.58 -5.31 14.44
CA ASP A 2 -15.51 -4.40 13.30
C ASP A 2 -14.61 -4.96 12.22
N ILE A 3 -14.79 -4.49 10.98
CA ILE A 3 -13.99 -4.93 9.83
C ILE A 3 -13.16 -3.75 9.34
N TYR A 4 -11.85 -3.97 9.19
CA TYR A 4 -10.92 -3.03 8.58
C TYR A 4 -10.47 -3.60 7.24
N ASP A 5 -10.60 -2.81 6.19
CA ASP A 5 -10.17 -3.18 4.84
C ASP A 5 -8.90 -2.42 4.50
N CYS A 6 -7.81 -3.16 4.33
CA CYS A 6 -6.46 -2.60 4.20
C CYS A 6 -5.86 -2.98 2.85
N PHE A 7 -5.41 -2.00 2.09
CA PHE A 7 -4.84 -2.26 0.77
C PHE A 7 -3.89 -1.16 0.34
N MET A 8 -3.09 -1.46 -0.68
CA MET A 8 -2.16 -0.53 -1.27
C MET A 8 -2.78 0.08 -2.52
N TYR A 9 -2.58 1.38 -2.69
CA TYR A 9 -3.07 2.13 -3.85
C TYR A 9 -1.88 2.58 -4.70
N PHE A 10 -2.02 2.47 -6.00
CA PHE A 10 -1.02 2.95 -6.96
C PHE A 10 -1.61 4.06 -7.86
N ASP A 11 -2.65 3.76 -8.61
CA ASP A 11 -3.33 4.71 -9.51
C ASP A 11 -4.67 4.15 -10.03
N GLU A 12 -5.28 3.23 -9.28
CA GLU A 12 -6.45 2.48 -9.74
C GLU A 12 -7.75 3.11 -9.24
N ASP A 13 -8.05 4.35 -9.65
CA ASP A 13 -9.23 5.08 -9.17
C ASP A 13 -10.55 4.36 -9.43
N LEU A 14 -10.70 3.71 -10.58
CA LEU A 14 -11.92 2.98 -10.91
C LEU A 14 -12.14 1.80 -9.95
N LEU A 15 -11.09 1.02 -9.72
CA LEU A 15 -11.15 -0.11 -8.78
C LEU A 15 -11.36 0.38 -7.36
N LEU A 16 -10.71 1.49 -6.99
CA LEU A 16 -10.87 2.08 -5.66
C LEU A 16 -12.32 2.51 -5.44
N ASP A 17 -12.91 3.21 -6.39
CA ASP A 17 -14.30 3.65 -6.31
C ASP A 17 -15.26 2.47 -6.14
N LEU A 18 -15.05 1.43 -6.94
CA LEU A 18 -15.86 0.21 -6.88
C LEU A 18 -15.75 -0.45 -5.50
N ARG A 19 -14.52 -0.59 -4.99
CA ARG A 19 -14.28 -1.24 -3.70
C ARG A 19 -14.87 -0.46 -2.54
N LEU A 20 -14.69 0.85 -2.51
CA LEU A 20 -15.25 1.70 -1.46
C LEU A 20 -16.77 1.62 -1.43
N ASN A 21 -17.41 1.75 -2.59
CA ASN A 21 -18.86 1.70 -2.68
C ASN A 21 -19.43 0.33 -2.31
N HIS A 22 -18.76 -0.72 -2.75
CA HIS A 22 -19.25 -2.09 -2.52
C HIS A 22 -19.12 -2.52 -1.06
N LEU A 23 -18.04 -2.12 -0.39
CA LEU A 23 -17.74 -2.58 0.96
C LEU A 23 -18.15 -1.60 2.06
N ASP A 24 -18.58 -0.39 1.71
CA ASP A 24 -18.88 0.68 2.67
C ASP A 24 -19.77 0.22 3.83
N GLN A 25 -20.82 -0.52 3.54
CA GLN A 25 -21.79 -0.93 4.55
C GLN A 25 -21.23 -1.96 5.55
N TYR A 26 -20.12 -2.62 5.23
CA TYR A 26 -19.55 -3.68 6.07
C TYR A 26 -18.31 -3.25 6.82
N VAL A 27 -17.62 -2.23 6.35
CA VAL A 27 -16.29 -1.84 6.80
C VAL A 27 -16.36 -0.63 7.71
N LYS A 28 -15.65 -0.69 8.84
CA LYS A 28 -15.53 0.44 9.75
C LYS A 28 -14.53 1.46 9.21
N LYS A 29 -13.37 1.00 8.73
CA LYS A 29 -12.31 1.85 8.19
C LYS A 29 -11.64 1.19 7.00
N PHE A 30 -11.28 2.01 6.02
CA PHE A 30 -10.41 1.65 4.91
C PHE A 30 -9.03 2.20 5.22
N ILE A 31 -8.03 1.33 5.29
CA ILE A 31 -6.63 1.72 5.51
C ILE A 31 -5.93 1.63 4.16
N ILE A 32 -5.45 2.76 3.66
CA ILE A 32 -4.87 2.85 2.32
C ILE A 32 -3.44 3.36 2.43
N THR A 33 -2.47 2.62 1.86
CA THR A 33 -1.10 3.13 1.74
C THR A 33 -0.80 3.45 0.29
N GLU A 34 -0.05 4.53 0.09
CA GLU A 34 0.51 4.89 -1.21
C GLU A 34 1.98 5.26 -1.03
N ALA A 35 2.85 4.70 -1.86
CA ALA A 35 4.28 4.97 -1.81
C ALA A 35 4.65 6.11 -2.77
N THR A 36 5.71 6.83 -2.43
CA THR A 36 6.28 7.88 -3.29
C THR A 36 7.28 7.32 -4.31
N TYR A 37 7.28 6.00 -4.48
CA TYR A 37 8.13 5.29 -5.42
C TYR A 37 7.43 4.04 -5.95
N THR A 38 7.88 3.57 -7.10
CA THR A 38 7.39 2.32 -7.69
C THR A 38 8.18 1.14 -7.13
N HIS A 39 7.75 -0.09 -7.43
CA HIS A 39 8.46 -1.29 -6.98
C HIS A 39 9.87 -1.40 -7.55
N ASN A 40 10.15 -0.76 -8.69
CA ASN A 40 11.51 -0.70 -9.23
C ASN A 40 12.36 0.43 -8.64
N GLY A 41 11.80 1.21 -7.71
CA GLY A 41 12.51 2.28 -7.02
C GLY A 41 12.43 3.64 -7.70
N ALA A 42 11.74 3.76 -8.81
CA ALA A 42 11.58 5.05 -9.48
C ALA A 42 10.67 5.97 -8.68
N LYS A 43 10.94 7.26 -8.71
CA LYS A 43 10.09 8.26 -8.05
C LYS A 43 8.69 8.23 -8.65
N LYS A 44 7.69 8.34 -7.80
CA LYS A 44 6.29 8.38 -8.20
C LYS A 44 5.59 9.51 -7.46
N ASP A 45 4.80 10.29 -8.19
CA ASP A 45 3.93 11.28 -7.55
C ASP A 45 2.73 10.60 -6.90
N LEU A 46 2.25 11.17 -5.81
CA LEU A 46 1.04 10.67 -5.15
C LEU A 46 -0.18 10.96 -6.02
N LYS A 47 -1.01 9.94 -6.21
CA LYS A 47 -2.19 10.00 -7.09
C LYS A 47 -3.50 10.04 -6.33
N PHE A 48 -3.51 9.61 -5.06
CA PHE A 48 -4.74 9.57 -4.28
C PHE A 48 -5.25 10.99 -4.03
N ASP A 49 -6.52 11.22 -4.38
CA ASP A 49 -7.18 12.49 -4.18
C ASP A 49 -8.48 12.27 -3.41
N ILE A 50 -8.47 12.61 -2.14
CA ILE A 50 -9.63 12.42 -1.24
C ILE A 50 -10.87 13.15 -1.73
N SER A 51 -10.72 14.23 -2.49
CA SER A 51 -11.87 14.99 -2.99
C SER A 51 -12.72 14.18 -3.96
N LYS A 52 -12.13 13.20 -4.65
CA LYS A 52 -12.85 12.28 -5.54
C LYS A 52 -13.66 11.23 -4.76
N PHE A 53 -13.34 11.05 -3.48
CA PHE A 53 -13.94 10.04 -2.62
C PHE A 53 -14.49 10.65 -1.33
N SER A 54 -14.95 11.89 -1.41
CA SER A 54 -15.38 12.68 -0.24
C SER A 54 -16.49 12.01 0.56
N LYS A 55 -17.33 11.19 -0.07
CA LYS A 55 -18.37 10.40 0.59
C LYS A 55 -17.79 9.47 1.67
N PHE A 56 -16.54 9.03 1.49
CA PHE A 56 -15.88 8.07 2.38
C PHE A 56 -14.82 8.71 3.26
N ARG A 57 -14.73 10.03 3.25
CA ARG A 57 -13.64 10.77 3.95
C ARG A 57 -13.45 10.32 5.40
N ASP A 58 -14.52 10.17 6.15
CA ASP A 58 -14.46 9.82 7.57
C ASP A 58 -14.06 8.36 7.82
N LYS A 59 -14.12 7.52 6.79
CA LYS A 59 -13.74 6.12 6.88
C LYS A 59 -12.34 5.84 6.35
N ILE A 60 -11.76 6.74 5.59
CA ILE A 60 -10.44 6.51 4.96
C ILE A 60 -9.32 7.00 5.87
N ASN A 61 -8.38 6.11 6.15
CA ASN A 61 -7.12 6.42 6.79
C ASN A 61 -6.02 6.22 5.75
N TYR A 62 -5.48 7.34 5.24
CA TYR A 62 -4.51 7.34 4.16
C TYR A 62 -3.10 7.53 4.72
N ILE A 63 -2.19 6.64 4.36
CA ILE A 63 -0.83 6.59 4.86
C ILE A 63 0.14 6.70 3.69
N VAL A 64 1.01 7.71 3.73
CA VAL A 64 2.05 7.88 2.72
C VAL A 64 3.31 7.12 3.16
N VAL A 65 3.85 6.31 2.25
CA VAL A 65 5.09 5.58 2.45
C VAL A 65 6.16 6.30 1.62
N ASP A 66 6.97 7.14 2.29
CA ASP A 66 7.97 7.99 1.64
C ASP A 66 9.41 7.55 1.90
N LYS A 67 9.60 6.44 2.61
CA LYS A 67 10.92 5.86 2.88
C LYS A 67 11.06 4.53 2.17
N GLN A 68 12.26 4.27 1.66
CA GLN A 68 12.63 2.96 1.13
C GLN A 68 12.90 2.00 2.30
N PRO A 69 12.64 0.69 2.13
CA PRO A 69 13.08 -0.30 3.13
C PRO A 69 14.60 -0.33 3.20
N GLU A 70 15.13 -0.71 4.37
CA GLU A 70 16.58 -0.72 4.62
C GLU A 70 17.31 -1.87 3.92
N ASN A 71 16.59 -2.91 3.54
CA ASN A 71 17.15 -4.13 2.95
C ASN A 71 17.24 -4.12 1.42
N ILE A 72 17.30 -2.94 0.80
CA ILE A 72 17.47 -2.81 -0.65
C ILE A 72 18.90 -3.22 -1.02
N LEU A 73 19.01 -4.15 -1.97
CA LEU A 73 20.28 -4.65 -2.46
C LEU A 73 20.87 -3.69 -3.50
N LYS A 74 22.13 -3.36 -3.33
CA LYS A 74 22.83 -2.47 -4.26
C LYS A 74 23.35 -3.25 -5.47
N LEU A 75 23.06 -2.74 -6.66
CA LEU A 75 23.66 -3.28 -7.89
C LEU A 75 25.10 -2.83 -7.96
N GLU A 76 26.01 -3.78 -8.23
CA GLU A 76 27.44 -3.52 -8.30
C GLU A 76 27.98 -3.72 -9.70
N ASP A 77 29.08 -3.03 -10.02
CA ASP A 77 29.75 -3.19 -11.31
C ASP A 77 30.33 -4.60 -11.44
N GLY A 78 30.29 -5.14 -12.65
CA GLY A 78 30.85 -6.46 -12.93
C GLY A 78 29.95 -7.63 -12.58
N GLU A 79 28.78 -7.39 -11.99
CA GLU A 79 27.83 -8.48 -11.73
C GLU A 79 27.25 -9.03 -13.04
N SER A 80 26.94 -10.32 -13.06
CA SER A 80 26.26 -10.95 -14.19
C SER A 80 24.86 -10.35 -14.36
N LYS A 81 24.35 -10.42 -15.59
CA LYS A 81 22.99 -9.98 -15.90
C LYS A 81 21.96 -10.76 -15.07
N HIS A 82 22.19 -12.04 -14.86
CA HIS A 82 21.33 -12.90 -14.05
C HIS A 82 21.29 -12.41 -12.59
N LYS A 83 22.44 -12.11 -11.99
CA LYS A 83 22.52 -11.65 -10.61
C LYS A 83 21.89 -10.28 -10.43
N ARG A 84 22.09 -9.37 -11.39
CA ARG A 84 21.44 -8.05 -11.37
C ARG A 84 19.91 -8.18 -11.43
N GLY A 85 19.40 -9.05 -12.29
CA GLY A 85 17.97 -9.32 -12.41
C GLY A 85 17.39 -9.89 -11.13
N GLU A 86 18.10 -10.81 -10.50
CA GLU A 86 17.69 -11.39 -9.21
C GLU A 86 17.58 -10.31 -8.12
N LYS A 87 18.58 -9.42 -8.01
CA LYS A 87 18.55 -8.31 -7.06
C LYS A 87 17.37 -7.36 -7.32
N LEU A 88 17.08 -7.05 -8.57
CA LEU A 88 15.96 -6.18 -8.93
C LEU A 88 14.62 -6.77 -8.49
N ILE A 89 14.44 -8.07 -8.69
CA ILE A 89 13.23 -8.77 -8.25
C ILE A 89 13.11 -8.73 -6.73
N LEU A 90 14.19 -9.04 -6.01
CA LEU A 90 14.20 -9.03 -4.55
C LEU A 90 13.93 -7.63 -4.00
N ASN A 91 14.48 -6.59 -4.62
CA ASN A 91 14.24 -5.21 -4.22
C ASN A 91 12.77 -4.82 -4.42
N GLY A 92 12.16 -5.24 -5.54
CA GLY A 92 10.74 -5.01 -5.78
C GLY A 92 9.87 -5.67 -4.73
N MET A 93 10.19 -6.92 -4.37
CA MET A 93 9.50 -7.64 -3.31
C MET A 93 9.64 -6.96 -1.95
N ALA A 94 10.84 -6.46 -1.63
CA ALA A 94 11.11 -5.75 -0.40
C ALA A 94 10.27 -4.47 -0.29
N ARG A 95 10.15 -3.73 -1.39
CA ARG A 95 9.34 -2.51 -1.43
C ARG A 95 7.85 -2.81 -1.28
N ASP A 96 7.36 -3.83 -1.95
CA ASP A 96 5.97 -4.29 -1.81
C ASP A 96 5.66 -4.68 -0.37
N TYR A 97 6.51 -5.50 0.22
CA TYR A 97 6.36 -5.95 1.61
C TYR A 97 6.37 -4.76 2.58
N PHE A 98 7.29 -3.82 2.39
CA PHE A 98 7.41 -2.64 3.23
C PHE A 98 6.15 -1.78 3.19
N GLN A 99 5.58 -1.57 2.00
CA GLN A 99 4.34 -0.83 1.84
C GLN A 99 3.18 -1.55 2.50
N ARG A 100 3.11 -2.87 2.35
CA ARG A 100 2.07 -3.70 2.98
C ARG A 100 2.19 -3.65 4.50
N GLU A 101 3.40 -3.75 5.04
CA GLU A 101 3.62 -3.65 6.48
C GLU A 101 3.24 -2.27 7.03
N SER A 102 3.36 -1.22 6.24
CA SER A 102 3.00 0.14 6.64
C SER A 102 1.50 0.29 6.92
N LEU A 103 0.66 -0.63 6.44
CA LEU A 103 -0.76 -0.66 6.75
C LEU A 103 -1.02 -0.78 8.26
N HIS A 104 -0.11 -1.40 9.02
CA HIS A 104 -0.22 -1.53 10.47
C HIS A 104 -0.36 -0.18 11.18
N LYS A 105 0.18 0.89 10.60
CA LYS A 105 0.08 2.23 11.18
C LYS A 105 -1.37 2.72 11.29
N GLY A 106 -2.25 2.17 10.48
CA GLY A 106 -3.67 2.51 10.49
C GLY A 106 -4.53 1.66 11.43
N LEU A 107 -3.93 0.68 12.10
CA LEU A 107 -4.66 -0.31 12.90
C LEU A 107 -4.57 -0.09 14.41
N SER A 108 -4.07 1.07 14.85
CA SER A 108 -3.86 1.34 16.28
C SER A 108 -5.14 1.29 17.11
N LYS A 109 -6.30 1.53 16.51
CA LYS A 109 -7.59 1.51 17.20
C LYS A 109 -8.35 0.18 17.02
N ALA A 110 -7.78 -0.77 16.32
CA ALA A 110 -8.40 -2.08 16.15
C ALA A 110 -8.28 -2.89 17.44
N SER A 111 -9.33 -3.64 17.76
CA SER A 111 -9.35 -4.53 18.92
C SER A 111 -9.04 -5.97 18.51
N SER A 112 -8.76 -6.83 19.51
CA SER A 112 -8.35 -8.21 19.25
C SER A 112 -9.41 -9.06 18.56
N ASP A 113 -10.67 -8.67 18.62
CA ASP A 113 -11.78 -9.39 17.98
C ASP A 113 -12.22 -8.78 16.65
N ASP A 114 -11.52 -7.76 16.17
CA ASP A 114 -11.78 -7.15 14.87
C ASP A 114 -11.19 -7.99 13.73
N LEU A 115 -11.84 -7.92 12.58
CA LEU A 115 -11.37 -8.61 11.38
C LEU A 115 -10.55 -7.63 10.51
N ILE A 116 -9.34 -8.03 10.20
CA ILE A 116 -8.44 -7.25 9.37
C ILE A 116 -8.29 -7.94 8.01
N LEU A 117 -8.74 -7.27 6.96
CA LEU A 117 -8.60 -7.75 5.59
C LEU A 117 -7.41 -7.03 4.96
N ILE A 118 -6.46 -7.77 4.44
CA ILE A 118 -5.29 -7.21 3.74
C ILE A 118 -5.23 -7.86 2.36
N SER A 119 -5.28 -7.04 1.33
CA SER A 119 -5.26 -7.55 -0.04
C SER A 119 -4.73 -6.50 -0.99
N ASP A 120 -4.52 -6.91 -2.24
CA ASP A 120 -4.29 -5.97 -3.33
C ASP A 120 -5.60 -5.29 -3.70
N LEU A 121 -5.51 -4.09 -4.23
CA LEU A 121 -6.67 -3.37 -4.73
C LEU A 121 -7.17 -4.01 -6.03
#